data_56323299540974a1854f0214ba604d0a
#
_entry.id   56323299540974a1854f0214ba604d0a
#
_cell.length_a   1.000
_cell.length_b   1.000
_cell.length_c   1.000
_cell.angle_alpha   90.00
_cell.angle_beta   90.00
_cell.angle_gamma   90.00
#
_symmetry.space_group_name_H-M   'P 1'
#
loop_
_entity.id
_entity.type
_entity.pdbx_description
1 polymer ?
#
loop_
_entity_poly.entity_id
_entity_poly.type
_entity_poly.pdbx_seq_one_letter_code
_entity_poly.pdbx_strand_id
1 'polypeptide(L)'
;MRQFSLLILALFLVEFSSAADKISIGILPGGNPLVLEKESYILAEKIQNKLSKPVEIFISKNYSGLVDAIKTKKVDFAVLSAMTFVAAEKDVKMKVLLKKTWKNGPFYYSAIIVKANSKIKKLKDLKNKRIGFVDEKSTSGYMYPKTALTAAKIKDSDFKKVDFTGNHAASIERFEKGEFDAVAVFSDDENAKVGAWTRFGKSKQKIRVIWMSEPIPNDPIVVRQDFYDLNTKLTHELMYSLIEIQNENPRDLSEILGTSDLMPATARQYDPVREVYNSFQSVLKL
;
A
#
# COMPACT_ATOMS: atom_id res chain seq x y z
N MET A 1 7.71 50.18 -58.04
CA MET A 1 8.23 49.51 -56.84
C MET A 1 6.99 48.99 -56.07
N ARG A 2 6.70 47.69 -56.18
CA ARG A 2 5.57 47.04 -55.51
C ARG A 2 6.16 46.31 -54.26
N GLN A 3 5.77 46.74 -53.07
CA GLN A 3 6.05 46.06 -51.83
C GLN A 3 5.13 44.87 -51.66
N PHE A 4 5.73 43.66 -51.65
CA PHE A 4 5.06 42.43 -51.23
C PHE A 4 5.13 42.33 -49.70
N SER A 5 4.00 42.50 -49.04
CA SER A 5 3.87 42.18 -47.61
C SER A 5 3.67 40.67 -47.46
N LEU A 6 4.67 39.95 -46.90
CA LEU A 6 4.52 38.55 -46.50
C LEU A 6 3.76 38.52 -45.19
N LEU A 7 2.55 38.01 -45.24
CA LEU A 7 1.73 37.69 -44.04
C LEU A 7 2.18 36.30 -43.53
N ILE A 8 2.99 36.30 -42.45
CA ILE A 8 3.34 35.03 -41.76
C ILE A 8 2.13 34.61 -40.93
N LEU A 9 1.44 33.58 -41.41
CA LEU A 9 0.36 32.90 -40.69
C LEU A 9 0.99 31.95 -39.66
N ALA A 10 1.10 32.39 -38.42
CA ALA A 10 1.52 31.49 -37.32
C ALA A 10 0.41 30.48 -37.05
N LEU A 11 0.58 29.24 -37.56
CA LEU A 11 -0.22 28.10 -37.15
C LEU A 11 0.09 27.79 -35.69
N PHE A 12 -0.77 28.18 -34.79
CA PHE A 12 -0.81 27.62 -33.43
C PHE A 12 -1.27 26.14 -33.56
N LEU A 13 -0.32 25.22 -33.53
CA LEU A 13 -0.61 23.81 -33.25
C LEU A 13 -1.15 23.73 -31.83
N VAL A 14 -2.45 23.75 -31.67
CA VAL A 14 -3.12 23.32 -30.45
C VAL A 14 -2.86 21.81 -30.35
N GLU A 15 -1.88 21.43 -29.55
CA GLU A 15 -1.72 20.03 -29.16
C GLU A 15 -3.01 19.65 -28.43
N PHE A 16 -3.90 18.95 -29.11
CA PHE A 16 -5.01 18.26 -28.48
C PHE A 16 -4.38 17.21 -27.57
N SER A 17 -4.31 17.51 -26.27
CA SER A 17 -4.00 16.52 -25.25
C SER A 17 -5.03 15.40 -25.38
N SER A 18 -4.63 14.29 -25.98
CA SER A 18 -5.47 13.12 -26.09
C SER A 18 -5.80 12.61 -24.70
N ALA A 19 -7.08 12.56 -24.37
CA ALA A 19 -7.50 11.87 -23.15
C ALA A 19 -6.98 10.43 -23.20
N ALA A 20 -6.56 9.91 -22.04
CA ALA A 20 -5.99 8.56 -21.95
C ALA A 20 -6.94 7.52 -22.57
N ASP A 21 -6.41 6.73 -23.50
CA ASP A 21 -7.17 5.67 -24.17
C ASP A 21 -7.43 4.47 -23.25
N LYS A 22 -6.63 4.29 -22.22
CA LYS A 22 -6.65 3.20 -21.24
C LYS A 22 -6.27 3.73 -19.86
N ILE A 23 -6.83 3.12 -18.82
CA ILE A 23 -6.48 3.39 -17.41
C ILE A 23 -5.75 2.18 -16.84
N SER A 24 -4.63 2.41 -16.17
CA SER A 24 -3.88 1.37 -15.49
C SER A 24 -3.82 1.63 -13.98
N ILE A 25 -4.22 0.61 -13.19
CA ILE A 25 -4.27 0.67 -11.72
C ILE A 25 -3.31 -0.36 -11.15
N GLY A 26 -2.29 0.09 -10.45
CA GLY A 26 -1.31 -0.78 -9.80
C GLY A 26 -1.72 -1.15 -8.38
N ILE A 27 -1.56 -2.42 -8.02
CA ILE A 27 -1.81 -2.93 -6.68
C ILE A 27 -0.63 -3.74 -6.15
N LEU A 28 -0.50 -3.80 -4.82
CA LEU A 28 0.48 -4.65 -4.16
C LEU A 28 0.04 -6.13 -4.19
N PRO A 29 0.99 -7.07 -4.18
CA PRO A 29 0.66 -8.48 -4.07
C PRO A 29 0.06 -8.77 -2.69
N GLY A 30 -1.02 -9.54 -2.66
CA GLY A 30 -1.68 -9.93 -1.42
C GLY A 30 -2.48 -11.23 -1.59
N GLY A 31 -2.61 -12.00 -0.50
CA GLY A 31 -3.44 -13.20 -0.51
C GLY A 31 -2.98 -14.30 -1.47
N ASN A 32 -3.97 -15.01 -2.02
CA ASN A 32 -3.76 -16.06 -3.01
C ASN A 32 -3.63 -15.45 -4.41
N PRO A 33 -2.52 -15.67 -5.16
CA PRO A 33 -2.31 -15.08 -6.47
C PRO A 33 -3.42 -15.37 -7.49
N LEU A 34 -3.95 -16.60 -7.53
CA LEU A 34 -5.02 -16.98 -8.46
C LEU A 34 -6.34 -16.27 -8.16
N VAL A 35 -6.66 -16.08 -6.87
CA VAL A 35 -7.84 -15.32 -6.46
C VAL A 35 -7.66 -13.86 -6.83
N LEU A 36 -6.49 -13.29 -6.51
CA LEU A 36 -6.19 -11.90 -6.81
C LEU A 36 -6.26 -11.60 -8.31
N GLU A 37 -5.72 -12.48 -9.15
CA GLU A 37 -5.79 -12.35 -10.61
C GLU A 37 -7.25 -12.36 -11.10
N LYS A 38 -8.04 -13.36 -10.71
CA LYS A 38 -9.45 -13.46 -11.10
C LYS A 38 -10.26 -12.24 -10.68
N GLU A 39 -10.15 -11.85 -9.41
CA GLU A 39 -10.92 -10.73 -8.87
C GLU A 39 -10.47 -9.38 -9.49
N SER A 40 -9.20 -9.28 -9.91
CA SER A 40 -8.69 -8.10 -10.64
C SER A 40 -9.37 -7.92 -11.99
N TYR A 41 -9.63 -9.00 -12.73
CA TYR A 41 -10.41 -8.93 -13.97
C TYR A 41 -11.84 -8.45 -13.72
N ILE A 42 -12.50 -8.99 -12.68
CA ILE A 42 -13.87 -8.62 -12.33
C ILE A 42 -13.95 -7.13 -11.96
N LEU A 43 -13.01 -6.63 -11.14
CA LEU A 43 -12.98 -5.22 -10.78
C LEU A 43 -12.66 -4.32 -11.99
N ALA A 44 -11.70 -4.70 -12.81
CA ALA A 44 -11.37 -3.96 -14.03
C ALA A 44 -12.59 -3.83 -14.96
N GLU A 45 -13.32 -4.92 -15.19
CA GLU A 45 -14.55 -4.94 -16.00
C GLU A 45 -15.63 -4.01 -15.41
N LYS A 46 -15.86 -4.05 -14.10
CA LYS A 46 -16.83 -3.17 -13.44
C LYS A 46 -16.48 -1.69 -13.60
N ILE A 47 -15.20 -1.33 -13.40
CA ILE A 47 -14.74 0.04 -13.60
C ILE A 47 -14.86 0.43 -15.07
N GLN A 48 -14.46 -0.43 -15.99
CA GLN A 48 -14.56 -0.22 -17.44
C GLN A 48 -16.01 0.07 -17.88
N ASN A 49 -16.97 -0.71 -17.38
CA ASN A 49 -18.39 -0.52 -17.70
C ASN A 49 -18.92 0.84 -17.23
N LYS A 50 -18.45 1.32 -16.05
CA LYS A 50 -18.84 2.65 -15.54
C LYS A 50 -18.19 3.80 -16.30
N LEU A 51 -16.93 3.63 -16.74
CA LEU A 51 -16.15 4.67 -17.40
C LEU A 51 -16.24 4.65 -18.92
N SER A 52 -16.76 3.57 -19.52
CA SER A 52 -16.72 3.31 -20.98
C SER A 52 -15.28 3.45 -21.55
N LYS A 53 -14.29 3.05 -20.77
CA LYS A 53 -12.86 3.08 -21.13
C LYS A 53 -12.17 1.80 -20.67
N PRO A 54 -11.21 1.27 -21.46
CA PRO A 54 -10.41 0.11 -21.05
C PRO A 54 -9.70 0.34 -19.73
N VAL A 55 -9.79 -0.63 -18.83
CA VAL A 55 -9.13 -0.62 -17.51
C VAL A 55 -8.31 -1.89 -17.35
N GLU A 56 -7.08 -1.72 -16.87
CA GLU A 56 -6.20 -2.82 -16.52
C GLU A 56 -5.75 -2.70 -15.07
N ILE A 57 -5.77 -3.81 -14.32
CA ILE A 57 -5.18 -3.88 -13.00
C ILE A 57 -3.83 -4.57 -13.10
N PHE A 58 -2.77 -3.84 -12.76
CA PHE A 58 -1.41 -4.33 -12.70
C PHE A 58 -1.09 -4.84 -11.30
N ILE A 59 -0.92 -6.15 -11.15
CA ILE A 59 -0.48 -6.76 -9.90
C ILE A 59 1.04 -6.76 -9.88
N SER A 60 1.63 -5.99 -8.97
CA SER A 60 3.07 -5.94 -8.81
C SER A 60 3.61 -7.19 -8.11
N LYS A 61 4.85 -7.59 -8.43
CA LYS A 61 5.52 -8.69 -7.74
C LYS A 61 5.91 -8.33 -6.30
N ASN A 62 6.21 -7.07 -6.04
CA ASN A 62 6.62 -6.56 -4.72
C ASN A 62 6.40 -5.03 -4.64
N TYR A 63 6.69 -4.46 -3.48
CA TYR A 63 6.55 -3.02 -3.22
C TYR A 63 7.41 -2.14 -4.16
N SER A 64 8.66 -2.54 -4.40
CA SER A 64 9.57 -1.82 -5.31
C SER A 64 9.07 -1.80 -6.74
N GLY A 65 8.62 -2.94 -7.24
CA GLY A 65 8.10 -3.06 -8.59
C GLY A 65 6.86 -2.20 -8.84
N LEU A 66 6.03 -1.95 -7.82
CA LEU A 66 4.91 -1.02 -7.95
C LEU A 66 5.39 0.43 -8.06
N VAL A 67 6.37 0.85 -7.26
CA VAL A 67 6.96 2.18 -7.37
C VAL A 67 7.62 2.39 -8.74
N ASP A 68 8.35 1.38 -9.24
CA ASP A 68 8.95 1.44 -10.57
C ASP A 68 7.91 1.52 -11.68
N ALA A 69 6.78 0.81 -11.55
CA ALA A 69 5.67 0.90 -12.49
C ALA A 69 5.03 2.30 -12.55
N ILE A 70 4.96 3.00 -11.40
CA ILE A 70 4.51 4.40 -11.34
C ILE A 70 5.56 5.32 -12.00
N LYS A 71 6.85 5.17 -11.65
CA LYS A 71 7.94 5.97 -12.20
C LYS A 71 8.05 5.86 -13.72
N THR A 72 7.90 4.67 -14.24
CA THR A 72 8.00 4.38 -15.68
C THR A 72 6.69 4.60 -16.43
N LYS A 73 5.68 5.18 -15.76
CA LYS A 73 4.34 5.46 -16.32
C LYS A 73 3.61 4.21 -16.83
N LYS A 74 3.97 3.03 -16.33
CA LYS A 74 3.27 1.79 -16.63
C LYS A 74 1.90 1.74 -15.95
N VAL A 75 1.76 2.40 -14.80
CA VAL A 75 0.48 2.57 -14.10
C VAL A 75 0.18 4.05 -13.87
N ASP A 76 -1.09 4.40 -13.93
CA ASP A 76 -1.59 5.77 -13.76
C ASP A 76 -2.04 6.00 -12.32
N PHE A 77 -2.70 5.01 -11.75
CA PHE A 77 -3.17 4.97 -10.37
C PHE A 77 -2.47 3.85 -9.63
N ALA A 78 -2.31 4.00 -8.32
CA ALA A 78 -1.79 2.92 -7.51
C ALA A 78 -2.38 2.91 -6.10
N VAL A 79 -2.50 1.71 -5.53
CA VAL A 79 -2.78 1.49 -4.12
C VAL A 79 -1.47 1.18 -3.43
N LEU A 80 -0.95 2.15 -2.71
CA LEU A 80 0.36 2.06 -2.04
C LEU A 80 0.17 1.82 -0.54
N SER A 81 1.15 1.19 0.10
CA SER A 81 1.19 1.29 1.56
C SER A 81 1.55 2.72 1.97
N ALA A 82 1.13 3.15 3.15
CA ALA A 82 1.35 4.52 3.63
C ALA A 82 2.85 4.92 3.55
N MET A 83 3.74 4.03 3.94
CA MET A 83 5.18 4.28 3.91
C MET A 83 5.75 4.24 2.49
N THR A 84 5.25 3.34 1.63
CA THR A 84 5.66 3.29 0.21
C THR A 84 5.28 4.59 -0.50
N PHE A 85 4.10 5.15 -0.20
CA PHE A 85 3.70 6.45 -0.70
C PHE A 85 4.68 7.55 -0.26
N VAL A 86 4.94 7.67 1.04
CA VAL A 86 5.86 8.68 1.59
C VAL A 86 7.29 8.53 1.05
N ALA A 87 7.77 7.31 0.89
CA ALA A 87 9.09 7.08 0.31
C ALA A 87 9.15 7.47 -1.17
N ALA A 88 8.09 7.15 -1.94
CA ALA A 88 8.04 7.37 -3.38
C ALA A 88 7.73 8.82 -3.78
N GLU A 89 7.02 9.60 -2.93
CA GLU A 89 6.63 10.98 -3.27
C GLU A 89 7.82 11.93 -3.49
N LYS A 90 9.02 11.56 -3.04
CA LYS A 90 10.27 12.29 -3.30
C LYS A 90 10.74 12.16 -4.75
N ASP A 91 10.43 11.03 -5.36
CA ASP A 91 10.88 10.69 -6.71
C ASP A 91 9.78 10.84 -7.76
N VAL A 92 8.52 10.70 -7.35
CA VAL A 92 7.34 10.75 -8.23
C VAL A 92 6.29 11.68 -7.63
N LYS A 93 5.92 12.70 -8.38
CA LYS A 93 4.78 13.56 -7.97
C LYS A 93 3.49 12.78 -8.12
N MET A 94 2.75 12.66 -7.02
CA MET A 94 1.49 11.94 -6.94
C MET A 94 0.46 12.78 -6.17
N LYS A 95 -0.81 12.60 -6.54
CA LYS A 95 -1.95 13.16 -5.81
C LYS A 95 -2.67 12.03 -5.09
N VAL A 96 -2.90 12.17 -3.80
CA VAL A 96 -3.75 11.27 -3.01
C VAL A 96 -5.20 11.61 -3.31
N LEU A 97 -6.00 10.60 -3.63
CA LEU A 97 -7.41 10.71 -3.98
C LEU A 97 -8.31 10.16 -2.88
N LEU A 98 -8.07 8.90 -2.56
CA LEU A 98 -8.84 8.13 -1.59
C LEU A 98 -7.87 7.42 -0.65
N LYS A 99 -8.38 6.91 0.45
CA LYS A 99 -7.69 5.91 1.28
C LYS A 99 -8.64 4.79 1.67
N LYS A 100 -8.08 3.65 1.95
CA LYS A 100 -8.81 2.54 2.54
C LYS A 100 -9.35 2.91 3.90
N THR A 101 -10.48 2.34 4.28
CA THR A 101 -11.01 2.40 5.64
C THR A 101 -11.67 1.07 6.00
N TRP A 102 -11.82 0.80 7.27
CA TRP A 102 -12.44 -0.39 7.81
C TRP A 102 -13.58 -0.01 8.75
N LYS A 103 -14.41 -0.97 9.13
CA LYS A 103 -15.45 -0.75 10.15
C LYS A 103 -14.91 -0.11 11.43
N ASN A 104 -13.64 -0.33 11.75
CA ASN A 104 -12.95 0.23 12.91
C ASN A 104 -12.32 1.61 12.65
N GLY A 105 -12.57 2.20 11.50
CA GLY A 105 -12.12 3.55 11.17
C GLY A 105 -10.99 3.65 10.14
N PRO A 106 -10.45 4.85 9.96
CA PRO A 106 -9.52 5.18 8.88
C PRO A 106 -8.05 4.89 9.20
N PHE A 107 -7.80 4.13 10.27
CA PHE A 107 -6.46 3.79 10.75
C PHE A 107 -6.30 2.28 10.92
N TYR A 108 -5.06 1.83 10.84
CA TYR A 108 -4.63 0.50 11.20
C TYR A 108 -3.34 0.60 12.03
N TYR A 109 -2.76 -0.52 12.45
CA TYR A 109 -1.61 -0.56 13.34
C TYR A 109 -0.57 -1.55 12.80
N SER A 110 0.68 -1.32 13.16
CA SER A 110 1.73 -2.31 13.05
C SER A 110 1.80 -3.11 14.35
N ALA A 111 1.96 -4.41 14.25
CA ALA A 111 2.07 -5.28 15.41
C ALA A 111 3.23 -6.28 15.24
N ILE A 112 3.93 -6.56 16.34
CA ILE A 112 4.81 -7.74 16.43
C ILE A 112 4.09 -8.78 17.25
N ILE A 113 3.85 -9.95 16.64
CA ILE A 113 3.12 -11.05 17.25
C ILE A 113 4.02 -12.25 17.51
N VAL A 114 3.68 -12.99 18.54
CA VAL A 114 4.29 -14.27 18.93
C VAL A 114 3.21 -15.29 19.27
N LYS A 115 3.55 -16.57 19.38
CA LYS A 115 2.63 -17.58 19.90
C LYS A 115 2.26 -17.26 21.36
N ALA A 116 0.98 -17.40 21.73
CA ALA A 116 0.50 -17.01 23.06
C ALA A 116 1.24 -17.74 24.21
N ASN A 117 1.66 -18.98 24.00
CA ASN A 117 2.42 -19.79 24.95
C ASN A 117 3.92 -19.52 24.92
N SER A 118 4.40 -18.60 24.05
CA SER A 118 5.81 -18.21 23.99
C SER A 118 6.27 -17.54 25.28
N LYS A 119 7.55 -17.71 25.62
CA LYS A 119 8.21 -16.99 26.72
C LYS A 119 8.51 -15.52 26.35
N ILE A 120 8.38 -15.14 25.06
CA ILE A 120 8.59 -13.78 24.57
C ILE A 120 7.38 -12.91 24.97
N LYS A 121 7.61 -11.88 25.78
CA LYS A 121 6.56 -10.98 26.32
C LYS A 121 6.73 -9.51 25.89
N LYS A 122 7.94 -9.10 25.50
CA LYS A 122 8.31 -7.73 25.13
C LYS A 122 9.42 -7.73 24.06
N LEU A 123 9.67 -6.58 23.43
CA LEU A 123 10.68 -6.45 22.36
C LEU A 123 12.07 -6.98 22.77
N LYS A 124 12.51 -6.71 23.98
CA LYS A 124 13.84 -7.16 24.46
C LYS A 124 14.00 -8.69 24.48
N ASP A 125 12.90 -9.43 24.58
CA ASP A 125 12.92 -10.90 24.59
C ASP A 125 13.13 -11.50 23.20
N LEU A 126 13.12 -10.66 22.14
CA LEU A 126 13.39 -11.05 20.76
C LEU A 126 14.88 -11.31 20.47
N LYS A 127 15.79 -10.94 21.37
CA LYS A 127 17.22 -11.25 21.21
C LYS A 127 17.43 -12.75 21.06
N ASN A 128 18.27 -13.13 20.10
CA ASN A 128 18.53 -14.52 19.71
C ASN A 128 17.27 -15.31 19.28
N LYS A 129 16.26 -14.62 18.72
CA LYS A 129 15.05 -15.23 18.14
C LYS A 129 15.02 -15.04 16.63
N ARG A 130 14.17 -15.82 15.97
CA ARG A 130 13.91 -15.73 14.53
C ARG A 130 12.74 -14.77 14.33
N ILE A 131 12.95 -13.71 13.56
CA ILE A 131 11.91 -12.74 13.23
C ILE A 131 11.65 -12.72 11.72
N GLY A 132 10.37 -12.69 11.34
CA GLY A 132 9.94 -12.50 9.95
C GLY A 132 9.37 -11.09 9.77
N PHE A 133 9.86 -10.40 8.77
CA PHE A 133 9.30 -9.16 8.25
C PHE A 133 8.61 -9.39 6.90
N VAL A 134 7.79 -8.45 6.45
CA VAL A 134 7.06 -8.57 5.18
C VAL A 134 7.96 -8.21 3.99
N ASP A 135 8.37 -6.94 3.91
CA ASP A 135 9.17 -6.34 2.84
C ASP A 135 9.80 -5.07 3.38
N GLU A 136 10.98 -4.69 2.91
CA GLU A 136 11.70 -3.50 3.38
C GLU A 136 10.92 -2.19 3.20
N LYS A 137 9.94 -2.16 2.29
CA LYS A 137 9.05 -1.02 2.05
C LYS A 137 7.67 -1.17 2.70
N SER A 138 7.44 -2.26 3.43
CA SER A 138 6.18 -2.45 4.14
C SER A 138 6.09 -1.53 5.36
N THR A 139 5.01 -0.77 5.47
CA THR A 139 4.73 0.11 6.61
C THR A 139 4.66 -0.68 7.92
N SER A 140 3.65 -1.55 8.05
CA SER A 140 3.38 -2.30 9.28
C SER A 140 4.21 -3.57 9.41
N GLY A 141 4.69 -4.12 8.30
CA GLY A 141 5.46 -5.36 8.29
C GLY A 141 6.97 -5.16 8.44
N TYR A 142 7.49 -3.91 8.40
CA TYR A 142 8.92 -3.65 8.55
C TYR A 142 9.24 -2.28 9.14
N MET A 143 8.85 -1.16 8.50
CA MET A 143 9.45 0.13 8.84
C MET A 143 9.05 0.61 10.25
N TYR A 144 7.79 0.51 10.62
CA TYR A 144 7.33 0.82 11.98
C TYR A 144 7.95 -0.12 13.04
N PRO A 145 7.87 -1.46 12.88
CA PRO A 145 8.51 -2.37 13.84
C PRO A 145 10.01 -2.18 13.92
N LYS A 146 10.69 -1.91 12.79
CA LYS A 146 12.13 -1.67 12.77
C LYS A 146 12.51 -0.41 13.54
N THR A 147 11.73 0.68 13.38
CA THR A 147 11.91 1.91 14.16
C THR A 147 11.76 1.64 15.66
N ALA A 148 10.75 0.86 16.05
CA ALA A 148 10.54 0.49 17.45
C ALA A 148 11.67 -0.39 18.02
N LEU A 149 12.14 -1.36 17.24
CA LEU A 149 13.28 -2.21 17.62
C LEU A 149 14.56 -1.38 17.81
N THR A 150 14.80 -0.44 16.90
CA THR A 150 15.96 0.48 17.01
C THR A 150 15.87 1.37 18.24
N ALA A 151 14.68 1.95 18.51
CA ALA A 151 14.44 2.74 19.72
C ALA A 151 14.65 1.90 21.00
N ALA A 152 14.32 0.60 20.95
CA ALA A 152 14.59 -0.35 22.03
C ALA A 152 16.06 -0.84 22.09
N LYS A 153 16.95 -0.29 21.23
CA LYS A 153 18.38 -0.66 21.08
C LYS A 153 18.56 -2.14 20.71
N ILE A 154 17.70 -2.65 19.83
CA ILE A 154 17.79 -4.01 19.26
C ILE A 154 18.23 -3.89 17.80
N LYS A 155 19.40 -4.46 17.48
CA LYS A 155 19.99 -4.48 16.14
C LYS A 155 19.66 -5.78 15.42
N ASP A 156 19.83 -5.81 14.08
CA ASP A 156 19.60 -7.04 13.31
C ASP A 156 20.54 -8.17 13.73
N SER A 157 21.76 -7.82 14.14
CA SER A 157 22.73 -8.78 14.69
C SER A 157 22.31 -9.40 16.02
N ASP A 158 21.34 -8.83 16.74
CA ASP A 158 20.80 -9.42 17.97
C ASP A 158 19.83 -10.59 17.72
N PHE A 159 19.35 -10.77 16.45
CA PHE A 159 18.46 -11.88 16.10
C PHE A 159 19.25 -13.12 15.70
N LYS A 160 18.67 -14.29 15.96
CA LYS A 160 19.18 -15.56 15.42
C LYS A 160 18.99 -15.63 13.90
N LYS A 161 17.88 -15.07 13.40
CA LYS A 161 17.55 -14.98 11.97
C LYS A 161 16.59 -13.82 11.74
N VAL A 162 16.86 -13.04 10.70
CA VAL A 162 15.95 -12.08 10.11
C VAL A 162 15.65 -12.53 8.68
N ASP A 163 14.40 -12.51 8.27
CA ASP A 163 14.01 -12.91 6.92
C ASP A 163 12.79 -12.09 6.44
N PHE A 164 12.68 -11.91 5.14
CA PHE A 164 11.57 -11.24 4.50
C PHE A 164 10.66 -12.26 3.80
N THR A 165 9.35 -12.12 4.00
CA THR A 165 8.36 -13.10 3.56
C THR A 165 7.64 -12.69 2.27
N GLY A 166 7.79 -11.42 1.86
CA GLY A 166 7.20 -10.83 0.66
C GLY A 166 5.80 -10.23 0.88
N ASN A 167 4.95 -10.87 1.70
CA ASN A 167 3.62 -10.34 2.02
C ASN A 167 3.11 -10.86 3.37
N HIS A 168 2.02 -10.24 3.89
CA HIS A 168 1.46 -10.56 5.20
C HIS A 168 0.90 -11.99 5.29
N ALA A 169 0.33 -12.52 4.21
CA ALA A 169 -0.21 -13.88 4.18
C ALA A 169 0.92 -14.90 4.34
N ALA A 170 2.02 -14.73 3.61
CA ALA A 170 3.22 -15.57 3.74
C ALA A 170 3.87 -15.44 5.13
N SER A 171 3.86 -14.23 5.73
CA SER A 171 4.34 -14.04 7.10
C SER A 171 3.56 -14.90 8.09
N ILE A 172 2.24 -14.90 8.01
CA ILE A 172 1.38 -15.69 8.91
C ILE A 172 1.56 -17.19 8.64
N GLU A 173 1.56 -17.62 7.39
CA GLU A 173 1.74 -19.03 7.04
C GLU A 173 3.07 -19.58 7.59
N ARG A 174 4.18 -18.89 7.35
CA ARG A 174 5.52 -19.29 7.83
C ARG A 174 5.65 -19.23 9.36
N PHE A 175 4.96 -18.28 10.00
CA PHE A 175 4.86 -18.20 11.46
C PHE A 175 4.09 -19.39 12.05
N GLU A 176 2.95 -19.77 11.45
CA GLU A 176 2.19 -20.94 11.88
C GLU A 176 2.98 -22.26 11.73
N LYS A 177 3.77 -22.38 10.66
CA LYS A 177 4.72 -23.48 10.45
C LYS A 177 5.89 -23.50 11.45
N GLY A 178 6.04 -22.45 12.25
CA GLY A 178 7.12 -22.37 13.26
C GLY A 178 8.49 -21.99 12.70
N GLU A 179 8.55 -21.42 11.49
CA GLU A 179 9.79 -20.91 10.92
C GLU A 179 10.30 -19.67 11.66
N PHE A 180 9.39 -18.90 12.27
CA PHE A 180 9.68 -17.70 13.06
C PHE A 180 9.14 -17.83 14.47
N ASP A 181 9.85 -17.20 15.42
CA ASP A 181 9.43 -17.05 16.80
C ASP A 181 8.53 -15.81 16.96
N ALA A 182 8.71 -14.81 16.07
CA ALA A 182 7.91 -13.61 15.97
C ALA A 182 7.76 -13.19 14.50
N VAL A 183 6.67 -12.49 14.17
CA VAL A 183 6.50 -11.83 12.88
C VAL A 183 5.92 -10.42 13.07
N ALA A 184 6.32 -9.50 12.20
CA ALA A 184 5.75 -8.15 12.11
C ALA A 184 4.65 -8.13 11.04
N VAL A 185 3.44 -7.71 11.44
CA VAL A 185 2.25 -7.70 10.58
C VAL A 185 1.32 -6.55 10.94
N PHE A 186 0.23 -6.36 10.18
CA PHE A 186 -0.79 -5.37 10.53
C PHE A 186 -1.78 -5.89 11.58
N SER A 187 -2.36 -4.96 12.34
CA SER A 187 -3.59 -5.10 13.10
C SER A 187 -4.63 -4.10 12.58
N ASP A 188 -5.87 -4.55 12.43
CA ASP A 188 -6.98 -3.69 11.96
C ASP A 188 -7.60 -2.89 13.10
N ASP A 189 -7.26 -3.18 14.35
CA ASP A 189 -7.78 -2.50 15.54
C ASP A 189 -6.73 -2.36 16.65
N GLU A 190 -6.93 -1.35 17.50
CA GLU A 190 -6.06 -1.01 18.62
C GLU A 190 -6.01 -2.08 19.73
N ASN A 191 -7.06 -2.91 19.82
CA ASN A 191 -7.17 -3.95 20.84
C ASN A 191 -6.62 -5.31 20.37
N ALA A 192 -6.05 -5.36 19.17
CA ALA A 192 -5.49 -6.58 18.56
C ALA A 192 -6.48 -7.75 18.44
N LYS A 193 -7.75 -7.46 18.23
CA LYS A 193 -8.77 -8.49 18.01
C LYS A 193 -8.75 -9.02 16.61
N VAL A 194 -8.49 -8.14 15.63
CA VAL A 194 -8.48 -8.45 14.20
C VAL A 194 -7.17 -7.95 13.58
N GLY A 195 -6.60 -8.74 12.68
CA GLY A 195 -5.37 -8.39 11.97
C GLY A 195 -4.96 -9.48 11.01
N ALA A 196 -3.72 -9.46 10.55
CA ALA A 196 -3.20 -10.44 9.61
C ALA A 196 -3.41 -11.89 10.08
N TRP A 197 -3.30 -12.15 11.37
CA TRP A 197 -3.49 -13.47 11.98
C TRP A 197 -4.93 -13.99 11.91
N THR A 198 -5.93 -13.13 11.88
CA THR A 198 -7.34 -13.52 11.72
C THR A 198 -7.73 -13.61 10.25
N ARG A 199 -7.08 -12.81 9.39
CA ARG A 199 -7.38 -12.75 7.96
C ARG A 199 -6.74 -13.90 7.19
N PHE A 200 -5.49 -14.27 7.51
CA PHE A 200 -4.70 -15.24 6.78
C PHE A 200 -4.38 -16.50 7.59
N GLY A 201 -4.60 -16.48 8.91
CA GLY A 201 -4.34 -17.62 9.77
C GLY A 201 -5.29 -18.78 9.47
N LYS A 202 -4.72 -19.97 9.35
CA LYS A 202 -5.45 -21.23 9.14
C LYS A 202 -5.54 -22.06 10.42
N SER A 203 -4.61 -21.84 11.35
CA SER A 203 -4.56 -22.55 12.62
C SER A 203 -5.37 -21.82 13.69
N LYS A 204 -5.98 -22.57 14.63
CA LYS A 204 -6.59 -22.01 15.83
C LYS A 204 -5.57 -21.53 16.86
N GLN A 205 -4.32 -21.34 16.45
CA GLN A 205 -3.23 -20.99 17.34
C GLN A 205 -3.44 -19.56 17.89
N LYS A 206 -3.57 -19.45 19.21
CA LYS A 206 -3.65 -18.16 19.88
C LYS A 206 -2.32 -17.40 19.76
N ILE A 207 -2.41 -16.12 19.45
CA ILE A 207 -1.27 -15.21 19.38
C ILE A 207 -1.27 -14.26 20.58
N ARG A 208 -0.12 -13.65 20.81
CA ARG A 208 0.06 -12.52 21.69
C ARG A 208 0.76 -11.40 20.91
N VAL A 209 0.20 -10.19 20.99
CA VAL A 209 0.87 -8.99 20.53
C VAL A 209 1.85 -8.55 21.63
N ILE A 210 3.11 -8.38 21.28
CA ILE A 210 4.17 -7.93 22.21
C ILE A 210 4.57 -6.47 21.98
N TRP A 211 4.15 -5.90 20.88
CA TRP A 211 4.29 -4.49 20.53
C TRP A 211 3.26 -4.10 19.47
N MET A 212 2.77 -2.87 19.58
CA MET A 212 1.86 -2.24 18.62
C MET A 212 2.26 -0.77 18.44
N SER A 213 2.10 -0.27 17.22
CA SER A 213 2.37 1.13 16.87
C SER A 213 1.25 2.07 17.31
N GLU A 214 1.52 3.37 17.24
CA GLU A 214 0.49 4.40 17.12
C GLU A 214 -0.35 4.18 15.85
N PRO A 215 -1.54 4.82 15.76
CA PRO A 215 -2.40 4.71 14.58
C PRO A 215 -1.70 5.12 13.29
N ILE A 216 -1.83 4.30 12.26
CA ILE A 216 -1.27 4.55 10.92
C ILE A 216 -2.44 4.85 9.98
N PRO A 217 -2.41 5.96 9.24
CA PRO A 217 -3.39 6.19 8.18
C PRO A 217 -3.40 5.02 7.19
N ASN A 218 -4.60 4.54 6.85
CA ASN A 218 -4.72 3.44 5.89
C ASN A 218 -4.14 3.79 4.52
N ASP A 219 -3.88 2.76 3.73
CA ASP A 219 -3.23 2.82 2.43
C ASP A 219 -3.91 3.79 1.46
N PRO A 220 -3.17 4.74 0.85
CA PRO A 220 -3.72 5.67 -0.11
C PRO A 220 -3.94 5.04 -1.49
N ILE A 221 -4.96 5.50 -2.18
CA ILE A 221 -5.11 5.40 -3.62
C ILE A 221 -4.61 6.71 -4.21
N VAL A 222 -3.57 6.63 -4.99
CA VAL A 222 -2.89 7.76 -5.60
C VAL A 222 -3.01 7.74 -7.11
N VAL A 223 -2.87 8.92 -7.72
CA VAL A 223 -2.71 9.10 -9.17
C VAL A 223 -1.40 9.84 -9.43
N ARG A 224 -0.71 9.52 -10.52
CA ARG A 224 0.43 10.34 -10.97
C ARG A 224 -0.04 11.77 -11.27
N GLN A 225 0.74 12.75 -10.86
CA GLN A 225 0.37 14.17 -11.03
C GLN A 225 0.20 14.53 -12.52
N ASP A 226 1.12 14.09 -13.39
CA ASP A 226 1.06 14.36 -14.82
C ASP A 226 -0.20 13.76 -15.49
N PHE A 227 -0.63 12.56 -15.07
CA PHE A 227 -1.88 11.97 -15.52
C PHE A 227 -3.08 12.77 -15.03
N TYR A 228 -3.09 13.16 -13.75
CA TYR A 228 -4.15 13.96 -13.15
C TYR A 228 -4.35 15.28 -13.89
N ASP A 229 -3.25 16.00 -14.16
CA ASP A 229 -3.29 17.31 -14.80
C ASP A 229 -3.91 17.26 -16.21
N LEU A 230 -3.67 16.19 -16.94
CA LEU A 230 -4.22 15.96 -18.28
C LEU A 230 -5.62 15.31 -18.28
N ASN A 231 -5.97 14.58 -17.22
CA ASN A 231 -7.17 13.73 -17.15
C ASN A 231 -7.97 13.96 -15.86
N THR A 232 -8.10 15.22 -15.40
CA THR A 232 -8.77 15.55 -14.13
C THR A 232 -10.19 15.00 -14.07
N LYS A 233 -10.99 15.18 -15.13
CA LYS A 233 -12.37 14.68 -15.19
C LYS A 233 -12.42 13.16 -15.07
N LEU A 234 -11.62 12.45 -15.86
CA LEU A 234 -11.53 10.99 -15.84
C LEU A 234 -11.07 10.45 -14.48
N THR A 235 -10.16 11.16 -13.82
CA THR A 235 -9.71 10.82 -12.45
C THR A 235 -10.86 10.89 -11.45
N HIS A 236 -11.69 11.91 -11.51
CA HIS A 236 -12.86 12.03 -10.64
C HIS A 236 -13.92 10.99 -10.97
N GLU A 237 -14.15 10.70 -12.25
CA GLU A 237 -15.06 9.63 -12.69
C GLU A 237 -14.61 8.26 -12.14
N LEU A 238 -13.28 7.97 -12.16
CA LEU A 238 -12.75 6.75 -11.54
C LEU A 238 -12.99 6.73 -10.03
N MET A 239 -12.76 7.84 -9.32
CA MET A 239 -13.03 7.92 -7.88
C MET A 239 -14.50 7.61 -7.57
N TYR A 240 -15.43 8.21 -8.31
CA TYR A 240 -16.86 7.97 -8.14
C TYR A 240 -17.23 6.51 -8.47
N SER A 241 -16.67 5.95 -9.53
CA SER A 241 -16.89 4.55 -9.91
C SER A 241 -16.47 3.59 -8.80
N LEU A 242 -15.32 3.83 -8.15
CA LEU A 242 -14.86 3.01 -7.02
C LEU A 242 -15.82 3.10 -5.82
N ILE A 243 -16.32 4.31 -5.51
CA ILE A 243 -17.29 4.52 -4.41
C ILE A 243 -18.64 3.87 -4.75
N GLU A 244 -19.09 3.95 -6.00
CA GLU A 244 -20.32 3.28 -6.43
C GLU A 244 -20.21 1.75 -6.36
N ILE A 245 -19.10 1.16 -6.86
CA ILE A 245 -18.84 -0.27 -6.76
C ILE A 245 -18.86 -0.73 -5.29
N GLN A 246 -18.25 0.04 -4.39
CA GLN A 246 -18.28 -0.20 -2.96
C GLN A 246 -19.71 -0.23 -2.42
N ASN A 247 -20.55 0.74 -2.80
CA ASN A 247 -21.92 0.84 -2.33
C ASN A 247 -22.83 -0.27 -2.89
N GLU A 248 -22.58 -0.70 -4.14
CA GLU A 248 -23.28 -1.80 -4.78
C GLU A 248 -22.92 -3.15 -4.15
N ASN A 249 -21.64 -3.43 -3.97
CA ASN A 249 -21.13 -4.65 -3.35
C ASN A 249 -19.73 -4.47 -2.73
N PRO A 250 -19.61 -4.25 -1.42
CA PRO A 250 -18.31 -4.06 -0.76
C PRO A 250 -17.30 -5.20 -0.96
N ARG A 251 -17.77 -6.42 -1.29
CA ARG A 251 -16.89 -7.56 -1.53
C ARG A 251 -16.02 -7.37 -2.76
N ASP A 252 -16.50 -6.67 -3.77
CA ASP A 252 -15.77 -6.44 -5.02
C ASP A 252 -14.48 -5.68 -4.82
N LEU A 253 -14.39 -4.83 -3.79
CA LEU A 253 -13.18 -4.13 -3.41
C LEU A 253 -12.36 -4.91 -2.37
N SER A 254 -13.01 -5.66 -1.47
CA SER A 254 -12.33 -6.28 -0.34
C SER A 254 -11.37 -7.39 -0.75
N GLU A 255 -11.67 -8.14 -1.79
CA GLU A 255 -10.82 -9.23 -2.28
C GLU A 255 -9.52 -8.71 -2.93
N ILE A 256 -9.58 -7.54 -3.56
CA ILE A 256 -8.46 -6.94 -4.30
C ILE A 256 -7.73 -5.90 -3.46
N LEU A 257 -8.49 -4.94 -2.94
CA LEU A 257 -7.92 -3.82 -2.19
C LEU A 257 -7.71 -4.14 -0.72
N GLY A 258 -8.26 -5.28 -0.26
CA GLY A 258 -8.20 -5.68 1.14
C GLY A 258 -8.90 -4.67 2.05
N THR A 259 -9.96 -4.03 1.59
CA THR A 259 -10.72 -3.04 2.38
C THR A 259 -12.22 -3.23 2.17
N SER A 260 -13.01 -2.89 3.18
CA SER A 260 -14.47 -2.87 3.06
C SER A 260 -14.98 -1.53 2.55
N ASP A 261 -14.14 -0.50 2.55
CA ASP A 261 -14.61 0.86 2.35
C ASP A 261 -13.49 1.81 1.90
N LEU A 262 -13.86 2.87 1.20
CA LEU A 262 -12.98 3.92 0.72
C LEU A 262 -13.51 5.28 1.18
N MET A 263 -12.60 6.21 1.48
CA MET A 263 -12.97 7.59 1.80
C MET A 263 -12.01 8.59 1.14
N PRO A 264 -12.46 9.82 0.84
CA PRO A 264 -11.59 10.88 0.35
C PRO A 264 -10.41 11.12 1.28
N ALA A 265 -9.23 11.36 0.69
CA ALA A 265 -8.01 11.58 1.44
C ALA A 265 -7.12 12.63 0.80
N THR A 266 -6.17 13.14 1.59
CA THR A 266 -5.15 14.09 1.14
C THR A 266 -3.77 13.67 1.62
N ALA A 267 -2.73 14.14 0.94
CA ALA A 267 -1.35 13.85 1.30
C ALA A 267 -0.98 14.28 2.74
N ARG A 268 -1.61 15.35 3.27
CA ARG A 268 -1.40 15.84 4.64
C ARG A 268 -1.71 14.79 5.72
N GLN A 269 -2.65 13.90 5.46
CA GLN A 269 -3.01 12.85 6.42
C GLN A 269 -1.87 11.86 6.67
N TYR A 270 -0.82 11.87 5.82
CA TYR A 270 0.36 11.01 5.93
C TYR A 270 1.56 11.71 6.58
N ASP A 271 1.39 12.93 7.14
CA ASP A 271 2.45 13.63 7.88
C ASP A 271 3.02 12.80 9.04
N PRO A 272 2.24 12.09 9.86
CA PRO A 272 2.79 11.21 10.89
C PRO A 272 3.67 10.08 10.33
N VAL A 273 3.34 9.59 9.14
CA VAL A 273 4.15 8.55 8.45
C VAL A 273 5.46 9.14 7.94
N ARG A 274 5.47 10.41 7.50
CA ARG A 274 6.70 11.14 7.11
C ARG A 274 7.66 11.31 8.29
N GLU A 275 7.14 11.60 9.47
CA GLU A 275 7.95 11.70 10.70
C GLU A 275 8.64 10.37 11.01
N VAL A 276 7.91 9.26 10.96
CA VAL A 276 8.48 7.92 11.15
C VAL A 276 9.48 7.59 10.04
N TYR A 277 9.19 7.91 8.79
CA TYR A 277 10.12 7.70 7.68
C TYR A 277 11.43 8.48 7.85
N ASN A 278 11.36 9.74 8.23
CA ASN A 278 12.54 10.58 8.46
C ASN A 278 13.38 10.05 9.64
N SER A 279 12.73 9.63 10.72
CA SER A 279 13.40 8.97 11.85
C SER A 279 14.10 7.68 11.41
N PHE A 280 13.43 6.84 10.63
CA PHE A 280 14.00 5.61 10.10
C PHE A 280 15.22 5.88 9.20
N GLN A 281 15.15 6.88 8.32
CA GLN A 281 16.26 7.26 7.44
C GLN A 281 17.48 7.77 8.23
N SER A 282 17.27 8.48 9.33
CA SER A 282 18.37 8.94 10.18
C SER A 282 19.11 7.79 10.86
N VAL A 283 18.40 6.70 11.17
CA VAL A 283 18.95 5.49 11.78
C VAL A 283 19.76 4.66 10.78
N LEU A 284 19.34 4.59 9.51
CA LEU A 284 20.08 3.84 8.48
C LEU A 284 21.42 4.49 8.08
N LYS A 285 21.63 5.76 8.45
CA LYS A 285 22.88 6.50 8.20
C LYS A 285 23.90 6.38 9.33
N LEU A 286 23.55 5.72 10.41
CA LEU A 286 24.40 5.42 11.57
C LEU A 286 24.90 3.96 11.52
#